data_0b1657eec7680eacbdb97d80100edbdb
#
_entry.id   0b1657eec7680eacbdb97d80100edbdb
#
_cell.length_a   1.000
_cell.length_b   1.000
_cell.length_c   1.000
_cell.angle_alpha   90.00
_cell.angle_beta   90.00
_cell.angle_gamma   90.00
#
_symmetry.space_group_name_H-M   'P 1'
#
loop_
_entity.id
_entity.type
_entity.pdbx_description
1 polymer ?
#
loop_
_entity_poly.entity_id
_entity_poly.type
_entity_poly.pdbx_seq_one_letter_code
_entity_poly.pdbx_strand_id
1 'polypeptide(L)'
;MFPRDVRIESYDPELAKAIAAETQRQEDHVELIASENYTSPAVMEAQGSQLTNKYAEGYPGKRYYGGCEYVDIAEQLAIDRLKQLFGADYANVQPHSGSQANQAVYFALLQPGDTILGMSLAHGGHLTHGAKVNASGKLFNAVQYGVNDQGLIDYDEVERLALEHKPKMVVAGFSAYSQVIDWARFRAIADKVSAYLFVDMAHVAGLVAAGVYPSPLEHAHVVTSTTHKTLRGPRGGIIIAKGADEDLVKKLQSIVFPGIQGGPLMHVIAGKAVAFKEALEPAFRTYQQQVVKNAQAMANTLIARGYKIVSGGTQNHLMLVDMIGKDVSGKDAEAALGKAHITVNKNSVPNDPRSPFVTSGLRLGTPAVTTRGYVEQDCVDLANWIADVLDAPNDDAVIARVRDAVSAQCRKYPVYG
;
A
#
# COMPACT_ATOMS: atom_id res chain seq x y z
N MET A 1 18.37 -18.14 32.36
CA MET A 1 17.81 -18.86 31.20
C MET A 1 16.30 -18.62 31.21
N PHE A 2 15.69 -18.21 30.13
CA PHE A 2 14.24 -18.01 30.09
C PHE A 2 13.49 -19.37 30.06
N PRO A 3 12.28 -19.47 30.66
CA PRO A 3 11.49 -20.69 30.62
C PRO A 3 11.08 -21.03 29.17
N ARG A 4 11.19 -22.31 28.77
CA ARG A 4 10.94 -22.71 27.38
C ARG A 4 9.47 -22.91 27.04
N ASP A 5 8.63 -23.15 28.06
CA ASP A 5 7.23 -23.52 27.94
C ASP A 5 6.27 -22.36 28.24
N VAL A 6 6.82 -21.15 28.38
CA VAL A 6 6.03 -19.98 28.71
C VAL A 6 5.31 -19.44 27.48
N ARG A 7 4.02 -19.33 27.56
CA ARG A 7 3.16 -18.68 26.58
C ARG A 7 2.89 -17.25 26.99
N ILE A 8 2.60 -16.40 25.99
CA ILE A 8 2.28 -14.97 26.21
C ILE A 8 1.13 -14.83 27.22
N GLU A 9 0.10 -15.68 27.14
CA GLU A 9 -1.06 -15.65 28.02
C GLU A 9 -0.72 -15.78 29.50
N SER A 10 0.29 -16.58 29.83
CA SER A 10 0.74 -16.80 31.20
C SER A 10 1.85 -15.87 31.64
N TYR A 11 2.62 -15.33 30.70
CA TYR A 11 3.79 -14.51 30.99
C TYR A 11 3.47 -13.01 31.00
N ASP A 12 2.66 -12.56 30.03
CA ASP A 12 2.21 -11.17 29.87
C ASP A 12 0.71 -11.18 29.53
N PRO A 13 -0.17 -11.40 30.51
CA PRO A 13 -1.60 -11.50 30.27
C PRO A 13 -2.22 -10.18 29.79
N GLU A 14 -1.60 -9.03 30.07
CA GLU A 14 -2.06 -7.73 29.61
C GLU A 14 -1.86 -7.62 28.08
N LEU A 15 -0.67 -7.96 27.58
CA LEU A 15 -0.39 -8.00 26.15
C LEU A 15 -1.22 -9.08 25.44
N ALA A 16 -1.35 -10.27 26.03
CA ALA A 16 -2.18 -11.33 25.48
C ALA A 16 -3.64 -10.89 25.29
N LYS A 17 -4.20 -10.18 26.29
CA LYS A 17 -5.54 -9.61 26.21
C LYS A 17 -5.66 -8.57 25.08
N ALA A 18 -4.66 -7.73 24.87
CA ALA A 18 -4.65 -6.74 23.79
C ALA A 18 -4.62 -7.43 22.41
N ILE A 19 -3.80 -8.48 22.25
CA ILE A 19 -3.73 -9.26 20.99
C ILE A 19 -5.08 -9.95 20.73
N ALA A 20 -5.68 -10.59 21.74
CA ALA A 20 -6.98 -11.24 21.60
C ALA A 20 -8.10 -10.24 21.26
N ALA A 21 -8.07 -9.04 21.86
CA ALA A 21 -9.05 -7.99 21.57
C ALA A 21 -8.90 -7.47 20.12
N GLU A 22 -7.67 -7.32 19.61
CA GLU A 22 -7.46 -6.93 18.22
C GLU A 22 -7.88 -8.04 17.25
N THR A 23 -7.59 -9.30 17.56
CA THR A 23 -8.10 -10.45 16.77
C THR A 23 -9.62 -10.43 16.69
N GLN A 24 -10.31 -10.22 17.82
CA GLN A 24 -11.77 -10.12 17.85
C GLN A 24 -12.28 -8.91 17.08
N ARG A 25 -11.61 -7.75 17.17
CA ARG A 25 -11.96 -6.57 16.38
C ARG A 25 -11.88 -6.86 14.88
N GLN A 26 -10.82 -7.53 14.43
CA GLN A 26 -10.65 -7.91 13.01
C GLN A 26 -11.73 -8.91 12.56
N GLU A 27 -12.20 -9.79 13.43
CA GLU A 27 -13.34 -10.68 13.12
C GLU A 27 -14.65 -9.92 13.02
N ASP A 28 -14.91 -8.98 13.92
CA ASP A 28 -16.22 -8.30 14.06
C ASP A 28 -16.38 -7.10 13.09
N HIS A 29 -15.27 -6.52 12.62
CA HIS A 29 -15.29 -5.33 11.78
C HIS A 29 -15.01 -5.66 10.30
N VAL A 30 -15.63 -4.91 9.42
CA VAL A 30 -15.24 -4.85 8.01
C VAL A 30 -14.10 -3.86 7.84
N GLU A 31 -12.97 -4.32 7.27
CA GLU A 31 -11.78 -3.51 7.00
C GLU A 31 -11.81 -2.97 5.56
N LEU A 32 -11.90 -1.64 5.44
CA LEU A 32 -11.92 -0.93 4.16
C LEU A 32 -10.77 0.09 4.02
N ILE A 33 -9.81 0.11 4.94
CA ILE A 33 -8.59 0.90 4.74
C ILE A 33 -7.84 0.31 3.54
N ALA A 34 -7.72 1.07 2.46
CA ALA A 34 -7.21 0.59 1.17
C ALA A 34 -5.75 0.06 1.20
N SER A 35 -5.02 0.37 2.26
CA SER A 35 -3.64 -0.07 2.50
C SER A 35 -3.52 -1.25 3.47
N GLU A 36 -4.63 -1.83 3.89
CA GLU A 36 -4.67 -2.99 4.79
C GLU A 36 -5.14 -4.26 4.07
N ASN A 37 -4.70 -5.40 4.59
CA ASN A 37 -5.07 -6.72 4.11
C ASN A 37 -4.77 -7.76 5.20
N TYR A 38 -5.30 -8.97 5.05
CA TYR A 38 -5.02 -10.10 5.93
C TYR A 38 -4.00 -11.02 5.26
N THR A 39 -2.89 -11.30 5.95
CA THR A 39 -1.88 -12.25 5.47
C THR A 39 -2.32 -13.69 5.78
N SER A 40 -1.77 -14.66 5.03
CA SER A 40 -2.01 -16.07 5.30
C SER A 40 -1.40 -16.53 6.63
N PRO A 41 -1.94 -17.61 7.23
CA PRO A 41 -1.30 -18.24 8.39
C PRO A 41 0.16 -18.62 8.14
N ALA A 42 0.53 -19.05 6.93
CA ALA A 42 1.90 -19.41 6.58
C ALA A 42 2.85 -18.19 6.59
N VAL A 43 2.38 -17.00 6.18
CA VAL A 43 3.15 -15.75 6.32
C VAL A 43 3.36 -15.41 7.79
N MET A 44 2.33 -15.53 8.64
CA MET A 44 2.45 -15.28 10.08
C MET A 44 3.38 -16.29 10.77
N GLU A 45 3.32 -17.57 10.41
CA GLU A 45 4.22 -18.61 10.89
C GLU A 45 5.68 -18.30 10.54
N ALA A 46 5.95 -17.90 9.29
CA ALA A 46 7.29 -17.52 8.86
C ALA A 46 7.84 -16.32 9.67
N GLN A 47 7.01 -15.32 9.96
CA GLN A 47 7.40 -14.17 10.77
C GLN A 47 7.66 -14.53 12.25
N GLY A 48 6.96 -15.50 12.82
CA GLY A 48 7.15 -16.02 14.17
C GLY A 48 8.30 -17.04 14.28
N SER A 49 9.04 -17.30 13.22
CA SER A 49 10.11 -18.31 13.18
C SER A 49 11.40 -17.87 13.87
N GLN A 50 12.28 -18.86 14.12
CA GLN A 50 13.60 -18.66 14.71
C GLN A 50 14.55 -17.81 13.86
N LEU A 51 14.18 -17.49 12.61
CA LEU A 51 14.97 -16.61 11.74
C LEU A 51 15.09 -15.18 12.33
N THR A 52 14.19 -14.80 13.24
CA THR A 52 14.30 -13.54 13.99
C THR A 52 15.60 -13.43 14.80
N ASN A 53 16.22 -14.55 15.18
CA ASN A 53 17.42 -14.57 16.00
C ASN A 53 18.71 -14.39 15.19
N LYS A 54 18.65 -14.47 13.84
CA LYS A 54 19.85 -14.50 13.00
C LYS A 54 20.22 -13.11 12.49
N TYR A 55 21.43 -12.67 12.84
CA TYR A 55 22.04 -11.43 12.30
C TYR A 55 22.74 -11.73 10.96
N ALA A 56 22.31 -11.09 9.87
CA ALA A 56 22.70 -11.45 8.50
C ALA A 56 23.07 -10.23 7.63
N GLU A 57 23.90 -9.32 8.14
CA GLU A 57 24.40 -8.19 7.35
C GLU A 57 25.11 -8.65 6.07
N GLY A 58 24.90 -7.91 4.99
CA GLY A 58 25.33 -8.27 3.65
C GLY A 58 24.19 -8.88 2.83
N TYR A 59 24.54 -9.69 1.84
CA TYR A 59 23.61 -10.33 0.90
C TYR A 59 23.88 -11.83 0.80
N PRO A 60 22.98 -12.66 0.25
CA PRO A 60 23.21 -14.08 0.08
C PRO A 60 24.57 -14.39 -0.55
N GLY A 61 25.34 -15.29 0.08
CA GLY A 61 26.71 -15.63 -0.33
C GLY A 61 27.78 -14.58 -0.06
N LYS A 62 27.42 -13.42 0.45
CA LYS A 62 28.31 -12.29 0.76
C LYS A 62 27.96 -11.67 2.10
N ARG A 63 27.93 -12.45 3.19
CA ARG A 63 27.60 -12.01 4.54
C ARG A 63 28.83 -11.57 5.31
N TYR A 64 28.60 -10.67 6.25
CA TYR A 64 29.65 -10.23 7.19
C TYR A 64 29.79 -11.17 8.39
N TYR A 65 28.81 -12.06 8.62
CA TYR A 65 28.76 -12.98 9.77
C TYR A 65 28.62 -14.44 9.27
N GLY A 66 29.15 -15.38 10.07
CA GLY A 66 29.02 -16.81 9.85
C GLY A 66 27.61 -17.34 10.18
N GLY A 67 27.33 -18.57 9.82
CA GLY A 67 26.06 -19.26 10.12
C GLY A 67 24.87 -18.75 9.33
N CYS A 68 25.09 -18.26 8.11
CA CYS A 68 24.05 -17.67 7.27
C CYS A 68 23.55 -18.62 6.15
N GLU A 69 24.04 -19.86 6.08
CA GLU A 69 23.73 -20.82 5.02
C GLU A 69 22.23 -21.04 4.81
N TYR A 70 21.43 -21.04 5.87
CA TYR A 70 19.97 -21.27 5.76
C TYR A 70 19.18 -19.97 5.55
N VAL A 71 19.60 -18.86 6.16
CA VAL A 71 18.94 -17.56 5.90
C VAL A 71 19.22 -17.06 4.49
N ASP A 72 20.37 -17.43 3.90
CA ASP A 72 20.68 -17.18 2.50
C ASP A 72 19.67 -17.84 1.57
N ILE A 73 19.26 -19.08 1.88
CA ILE A 73 18.21 -19.79 1.13
C ILE A 73 16.89 -19.01 1.21
N ALA A 74 16.50 -18.56 2.41
CA ALA A 74 15.25 -17.83 2.59
C ALA A 74 15.24 -16.50 1.80
N GLU A 75 16.33 -15.73 1.87
CA GLU A 75 16.45 -14.47 1.13
C GLU A 75 16.53 -14.69 -0.38
N GLN A 76 17.30 -15.70 -0.83
CA GLN A 76 17.40 -16.02 -2.25
C GLN A 76 16.04 -16.45 -2.83
N LEU A 77 15.26 -17.27 -2.10
CA LEU A 77 13.88 -17.62 -2.51
C LEU A 77 12.99 -16.38 -2.65
N ALA A 78 13.09 -15.42 -1.72
CA ALA A 78 12.33 -14.17 -1.82
C ALA A 78 12.74 -13.36 -3.06
N ILE A 79 14.05 -13.23 -3.33
CA ILE A 79 14.59 -12.52 -4.49
C ILE A 79 14.12 -13.18 -5.79
N ASP A 80 14.27 -14.49 -5.93
CA ASP A 80 13.97 -15.23 -7.16
C ASP A 80 12.46 -15.18 -7.47
N ARG A 81 11.62 -15.39 -6.45
CA ARG A 81 10.16 -15.31 -6.59
C ARG A 81 9.71 -13.89 -6.93
N LEU A 82 10.34 -12.88 -6.33
CA LEU A 82 10.02 -11.49 -6.63
C LEU A 82 10.38 -11.14 -8.09
N LYS A 83 11.55 -11.56 -8.56
CA LYS A 83 11.95 -11.41 -9.96
C LYS A 83 10.98 -12.12 -10.91
N GLN A 84 10.61 -13.36 -10.60
CA GLN A 84 9.65 -14.11 -11.40
C GLN A 84 8.27 -13.43 -11.44
N LEU A 85 7.80 -12.95 -10.29
CA LEU A 85 6.47 -12.36 -10.13
C LEU A 85 6.27 -11.10 -10.99
N PHE A 86 7.32 -10.27 -11.10
CA PHE A 86 7.24 -9.00 -11.82
C PHE A 86 8.02 -8.98 -13.15
N GLY A 87 8.73 -10.04 -13.48
CA GLY A 87 9.61 -10.06 -14.66
C GLY A 87 10.80 -9.09 -14.53
N ALA A 88 11.33 -8.94 -13.32
CA ALA A 88 12.42 -8.03 -13.00
C ALA A 88 13.79 -8.72 -13.10
N ASP A 89 14.83 -7.97 -13.50
CA ASP A 89 16.22 -8.46 -13.54
C ASP A 89 16.92 -8.27 -12.20
N TYR A 90 16.54 -7.22 -11.47
CA TYR A 90 17.06 -6.89 -10.15
C TYR A 90 15.94 -6.87 -9.10
N ALA A 91 16.25 -7.39 -7.91
CA ALA A 91 15.35 -7.35 -6.76
C ALA A 91 16.14 -7.22 -5.46
N ASN A 92 15.69 -6.35 -4.55
CA ASN A 92 16.16 -6.24 -3.19
C ASN A 92 14.97 -6.36 -2.23
N VAL A 93 15.03 -7.34 -1.32
CA VAL A 93 13.95 -7.68 -0.38
C VAL A 93 14.22 -7.23 1.04
N GLN A 94 15.36 -6.56 1.28
CA GLN A 94 15.80 -6.13 2.61
C GLN A 94 15.13 -4.86 3.15
N PRO A 95 14.58 -3.91 2.34
CA PRO A 95 13.94 -2.73 2.93
C PRO A 95 12.90 -3.09 3.99
N HIS A 96 13.03 -2.48 5.20
CA HIS A 96 12.14 -2.75 6.32
C HIS A 96 10.72 -2.20 6.10
N SER A 97 10.59 -1.18 5.24
CA SER A 97 9.32 -0.56 4.87
C SER A 97 9.37 0.02 3.46
N GLY A 98 8.19 0.34 2.89
CA GLY A 98 8.12 1.11 1.64
C GLY A 98 8.80 2.47 1.75
N SER A 99 8.67 3.16 2.88
CA SER A 99 9.35 4.45 3.09
C SER A 99 10.87 4.33 3.04
N GLN A 100 11.45 3.27 3.61
CA GLN A 100 12.89 3.01 3.52
C GLN A 100 13.31 2.58 2.12
N ALA A 101 12.49 1.81 1.40
CA ALA A 101 12.73 1.50 -0.01
C ALA A 101 12.78 2.78 -0.85
N ASN A 102 11.83 3.69 -0.67
CA ASN A 102 11.80 4.98 -1.37
C ASN A 102 13.01 5.85 -0.99
N GLN A 103 13.37 5.90 0.30
CA GLN A 103 14.54 6.62 0.76
C GLN A 103 15.85 6.07 0.18
N ALA A 104 15.95 4.73 0.05
CA ALA A 104 17.09 4.09 -0.61
C ALA A 104 17.22 4.54 -2.07
N VAL A 105 16.13 4.59 -2.83
CA VAL A 105 16.14 5.05 -4.21
C VAL A 105 16.58 6.50 -4.30
N TYR A 106 16.06 7.38 -3.44
CA TYR A 106 16.48 8.77 -3.42
C TYR A 106 17.98 8.92 -3.15
N PHE A 107 18.51 8.26 -2.12
CA PHE A 107 19.92 8.37 -1.76
C PHE A 107 20.87 7.68 -2.73
N ALA A 108 20.39 6.66 -3.49
CA ALA A 108 21.17 6.03 -4.54
C ALA A 108 21.36 6.95 -5.75
N LEU A 109 20.39 7.81 -6.07
CA LEU A 109 20.29 8.51 -7.33
C LEU A 109 20.38 10.03 -7.24
N LEU A 110 20.20 10.60 -6.04
CA LEU A 110 20.12 12.05 -5.81
C LEU A 110 21.08 12.51 -4.71
N GLN A 111 21.35 13.81 -4.73
CA GLN A 111 22.02 14.51 -3.65
C GLN A 111 21.02 15.40 -2.91
N PRO A 112 21.22 15.71 -1.62
CA PRO A 112 20.41 16.69 -0.91
C PRO A 112 20.35 18.02 -1.66
N GLY A 113 19.12 18.57 -1.78
CA GLY A 113 18.85 19.78 -2.56
C GLY A 113 18.50 19.54 -4.03
N ASP A 114 18.67 18.33 -4.56
CA ASP A 114 18.21 18.01 -5.91
C ASP A 114 16.68 18.16 -6.03
N THR A 115 16.20 18.52 -7.20
CA THR A 115 14.76 18.68 -7.45
C THR A 115 14.11 17.35 -7.79
N ILE A 116 12.99 17.06 -7.14
CA ILE A 116 12.09 15.95 -7.44
C ILE A 116 10.72 16.49 -7.84
N LEU A 117 10.02 15.79 -8.74
CA LEU A 117 8.65 16.08 -9.14
C LEU A 117 7.77 14.90 -8.76
N GLY A 118 6.87 15.08 -7.77
CA GLY A 118 6.02 14.01 -7.24
C GLY A 118 4.56 14.44 -7.08
N MET A 119 3.66 13.47 -6.90
CA MET A 119 2.24 13.75 -6.70
C MET A 119 1.99 14.40 -5.33
N SER A 120 1.21 15.47 -5.31
CA SER A 120 0.80 16.15 -4.08
C SER A 120 0.03 15.21 -3.15
N LEU A 121 0.33 15.28 -1.85
CA LEU A 121 -0.37 14.53 -0.82
C LEU A 121 -1.88 14.83 -0.81
N ALA A 122 -2.26 16.10 -1.01
CA ALA A 122 -3.66 16.53 -1.08
C ALA A 122 -4.41 15.99 -2.30
N HIS A 123 -3.69 15.57 -3.34
CA HIS A 123 -4.24 15.02 -4.58
C HIS A 123 -4.03 13.49 -4.71
N GLY A 124 -3.65 12.83 -3.62
CA GLY A 124 -3.53 11.37 -3.56
C GLY A 124 -2.11 10.82 -3.60
N GLY A 125 -1.08 11.65 -3.54
CA GLY A 125 0.32 11.22 -3.41
C GLY A 125 0.61 10.56 -2.07
N HIS A 126 1.82 10.04 -1.91
CA HIS A 126 2.31 9.49 -0.65
C HIS A 126 3.20 10.52 0.07
N LEU A 127 3.30 10.41 1.41
CA LEU A 127 4.19 11.27 2.22
C LEU A 127 5.62 11.31 1.67
N THR A 128 6.14 10.16 1.24
CA THR A 128 7.50 10.04 0.69
C THR A 128 7.68 10.59 -0.72
N HIS A 129 6.64 11.15 -1.34
CA HIS A 129 6.71 11.76 -2.68
C HIS A 129 6.97 13.28 -2.61
N GLY A 130 7.65 13.75 -1.58
CA GLY A 130 8.04 15.16 -1.43
C GLY A 130 7.15 15.97 -0.48
N ALA A 131 6.33 15.34 0.38
CA ALA A 131 5.57 16.08 1.38
C ALA A 131 6.50 16.80 2.37
N LYS A 132 6.24 18.09 2.65
CA LYS A 132 7.10 18.95 3.49
C LYS A 132 7.42 18.40 4.88
N VAL A 133 6.50 17.62 5.45
CA VAL A 133 6.68 17.00 6.77
C VAL A 133 7.56 15.74 6.73
N ASN A 134 7.78 15.17 5.55
CA ASN A 134 8.56 13.95 5.33
C ASN A 134 10.02 14.27 5.00
N ALA A 135 10.92 13.29 5.21
CA ALA A 135 12.34 13.41 4.85
C ALA A 135 12.52 13.79 3.36
N SER A 136 11.70 13.26 2.46
CA SER A 136 11.76 13.58 1.03
C SER A 136 11.51 15.08 0.74
N GLY A 137 10.56 15.71 1.44
CA GLY A 137 10.30 17.14 1.30
C GLY A 137 11.22 18.05 2.11
N LYS A 138 12.00 17.48 3.04
CA LYS A 138 13.00 18.23 3.83
C LYS A 138 14.39 18.21 3.18
N LEU A 139 14.75 17.13 2.51
CA LEU A 139 16.08 16.92 1.93
C LEU A 139 16.16 17.35 0.46
N PHE A 140 15.04 17.32 -0.25
CA PHE A 140 14.97 17.61 -1.68
C PHE A 140 14.10 18.82 -1.96
N ASN A 141 14.37 19.49 -3.08
CA ASN A 141 13.49 20.53 -3.60
C ASN A 141 12.28 19.87 -4.27
N ALA A 142 11.20 19.69 -3.50
CA ALA A 142 10.02 18.95 -3.95
C ALA A 142 9.03 19.86 -4.68
N VAL A 143 8.90 19.67 -5.99
CA VAL A 143 7.83 20.20 -6.83
C VAL A 143 6.71 19.18 -6.88
N GLN A 144 5.45 19.63 -6.83
CA GLN A 144 4.32 18.73 -6.76
C GLN A 144 3.36 18.94 -7.92
N TYR A 145 2.95 17.85 -8.58
CA TYR A 145 1.84 17.82 -9.52
C TYR A 145 0.56 17.33 -8.85
N GLY A 146 -0.57 17.61 -9.48
CA GLY A 146 -1.89 17.24 -8.96
C GLY A 146 -2.75 16.51 -9.97
N VAL A 147 -4.04 16.53 -9.69
CA VAL A 147 -5.11 16.10 -10.60
C VAL A 147 -5.89 17.31 -11.07
N ASN A 148 -6.50 17.21 -12.25
CA ASN A 148 -7.40 18.23 -12.79
C ASN A 148 -8.77 18.23 -12.08
N ASP A 149 -9.70 19.09 -12.53
CA ASP A 149 -11.04 19.22 -11.95
C ASP A 149 -11.89 17.95 -12.07
N GLN A 150 -11.51 17.03 -12.96
CA GLN A 150 -12.14 15.72 -13.11
C GLN A 150 -11.55 14.66 -12.18
N GLY A 151 -10.52 15.02 -11.38
CA GLY A 151 -9.83 14.09 -10.50
C GLY A 151 -8.83 13.16 -11.23
N LEU A 152 -8.42 13.51 -12.45
CA LEU A 152 -7.47 12.76 -13.27
C LEU A 152 -6.09 13.42 -13.24
N ILE A 153 -5.01 12.63 -13.27
CA ILE A 153 -3.66 13.17 -13.41
C ILE A 153 -3.58 13.99 -14.70
N ASP A 154 -3.20 15.25 -14.55
CA ASP A 154 -2.97 16.16 -15.66
C ASP A 154 -1.53 16.00 -16.17
N TYR A 155 -1.33 15.14 -17.17
CA TYR A 155 -0.02 14.86 -17.71
C TYR A 155 0.60 16.05 -18.44
N ASP A 156 -0.19 16.97 -18.98
CA ASP A 156 0.32 18.17 -19.62
C ASP A 156 0.88 19.14 -18.59
N GLU A 157 0.24 19.21 -17.42
CA GLU A 157 0.74 19.97 -16.26
C GLU A 157 2.01 19.29 -15.68
N VAL A 158 2.05 17.95 -15.58
CA VAL A 158 3.26 17.22 -15.18
C VAL A 158 4.43 17.54 -16.11
N GLU A 159 4.20 17.55 -17.44
CA GLU A 159 5.21 17.89 -18.43
C GLU A 159 5.66 19.37 -18.32
N ARG A 160 4.72 20.28 -18.16
CA ARG A 160 5.02 21.71 -17.96
C ARG A 160 5.93 21.93 -16.75
N LEU A 161 5.57 21.32 -15.61
CA LEU A 161 6.36 21.41 -14.38
C LEU A 161 7.74 20.77 -14.54
N ALA A 162 7.84 19.64 -15.24
CA ALA A 162 9.12 18.99 -15.52
C ALA A 162 10.03 19.89 -16.35
N LEU A 163 9.52 20.51 -17.41
CA LEU A 163 10.28 21.42 -18.28
C LEU A 163 10.73 22.68 -17.54
N GLU A 164 9.88 23.24 -16.69
CA GLU A 164 10.14 24.43 -15.89
C GLU A 164 11.19 24.19 -14.82
N HIS A 165 11.01 23.13 -14.01
CA HIS A 165 11.84 22.88 -12.84
C HIS A 165 13.00 21.93 -13.06
N LYS A 166 13.05 21.22 -14.19
CA LYS A 166 14.11 20.27 -14.59
C LYS A 166 14.51 19.32 -13.44
N PRO A 167 13.54 18.56 -12.89
CA PRO A 167 13.83 17.65 -11.80
C PRO A 167 14.86 16.60 -12.22
N LYS A 168 15.67 16.12 -11.29
CA LYS A 168 16.52 14.94 -11.52
C LYS A 168 15.73 13.64 -11.42
N MET A 169 14.55 13.66 -10.78
CA MET A 169 13.69 12.50 -10.64
C MET A 169 12.21 12.90 -10.74
N VAL A 170 11.48 12.17 -11.57
CA VAL A 170 10.02 12.17 -11.58
C VAL A 170 9.55 10.96 -10.79
N VAL A 171 8.70 11.21 -9.78
CA VAL A 171 8.14 10.19 -8.89
C VAL A 171 6.68 9.97 -9.27
N ALA A 172 6.36 8.77 -9.75
CA ALA A 172 5.01 8.37 -10.08
C ALA A 172 4.51 7.29 -9.09
N GLY A 173 3.21 7.27 -8.85
CA GLY A 173 2.58 6.40 -7.86
C GLY A 173 1.66 7.18 -6.94
N PHE A 174 0.87 6.48 -6.13
CA PHE A 174 -0.19 7.10 -5.34
C PHE A 174 -0.52 6.34 -4.07
N SER A 175 -1.27 7.02 -3.19
CA SER A 175 -1.94 6.44 -2.03
C SER A 175 -3.47 6.51 -2.15
N ALA A 176 -4.00 7.45 -2.93
CA ALA A 176 -5.44 7.69 -3.06
C ALA A 176 -5.82 8.16 -4.48
N TYR A 177 -5.49 7.37 -5.48
CA TYR A 177 -5.89 7.62 -6.87
C TYR A 177 -6.54 6.36 -7.44
N SER A 178 -7.73 6.50 -8.01
CA SER A 178 -8.60 5.38 -8.37
C SER A 178 -8.54 4.96 -9.85
N GLN A 179 -7.74 5.63 -10.67
CA GLN A 179 -7.64 5.33 -12.10
C GLN A 179 -6.32 4.65 -12.45
N VAL A 180 -6.22 4.18 -13.70
CA VAL A 180 -4.98 3.63 -14.25
C VAL A 180 -4.01 4.78 -14.53
N ILE A 181 -2.73 4.56 -14.21
CA ILE A 181 -1.64 5.48 -14.56
C ILE A 181 -1.04 5.07 -15.90
N ASP A 182 -0.80 6.06 -16.76
CA ASP A 182 -0.03 5.91 -18.01
C ASP A 182 1.49 6.04 -17.70
N TRP A 183 2.12 4.91 -17.46
CA TRP A 183 3.56 4.85 -17.17
C TRP A 183 4.43 5.29 -18.33
N ALA A 184 3.99 5.01 -19.59
CA ALA A 184 4.72 5.39 -20.79
C ALA A 184 4.78 6.91 -20.92
N ARG A 185 3.69 7.60 -20.60
CA ARG A 185 3.64 9.07 -20.62
C ARG A 185 4.55 9.69 -19.55
N PHE A 186 4.56 9.13 -18.32
CA PHE A 186 5.53 9.54 -17.31
C PHE A 186 6.97 9.32 -17.75
N ARG A 187 7.27 8.19 -18.42
CA ARG A 187 8.61 7.94 -18.96
C ARG A 187 8.99 8.96 -20.02
N ALA A 188 8.11 9.24 -20.95
CA ALA A 188 8.36 10.25 -21.99
C ALA A 188 8.62 11.65 -21.42
N ILE A 189 7.90 12.04 -20.35
CA ILE A 189 8.13 13.30 -19.64
C ILE A 189 9.50 13.29 -18.96
N ALA A 190 9.86 12.23 -18.25
CA ALA A 190 11.15 12.11 -17.58
C ALA A 190 12.32 12.19 -18.57
N ASP A 191 12.21 11.52 -19.73
CA ASP A 191 13.24 11.52 -20.77
C ASP A 191 13.46 12.92 -21.37
N LYS A 192 12.41 13.75 -21.53
CA LYS A 192 12.52 15.13 -22.03
C LYS A 192 13.43 16.01 -21.18
N VAL A 193 13.57 15.71 -19.91
CA VAL A 193 14.37 16.50 -18.96
C VAL A 193 15.56 15.71 -18.41
N SER A 194 15.86 14.54 -18.98
CA SER A 194 16.94 13.63 -18.55
C SER A 194 16.82 13.25 -17.07
N ALA A 195 15.60 13.08 -16.57
CA ALA A 195 15.31 12.68 -15.20
C ALA A 195 15.17 11.16 -15.08
N TYR A 196 15.45 10.63 -13.89
CA TYR A 196 15.03 9.28 -13.56
C TYR A 196 13.50 9.22 -13.43
N LEU A 197 12.86 8.17 -13.98
CA LEU A 197 11.50 7.80 -13.60
C LEU A 197 11.57 6.78 -12.48
N PHE A 198 11.12 7.17 -11.30
CA PHE A 198 10.96 6.32 -10.13
C PHE A 198 9.47 6.07 -9.89
N VAL A 199 9.07 4.79 -9.77
CA VAL A 199 7.67 4.42 -9.54
C VAL A 199 7.52 3.73 -8.19
N ASP A 200 6.64 4.28 -7.35
CA ASP A 200 6.13 3.62 -6.14
C ASP A 200 4.79 2.96 -6.46
N MET A 201 4.79 1.65 -6.71
CA MET A 201 3.58 0.90 -7.04
C MET A 201 2.91 0.26 -5.82
N ALA A 202 3.24 0.68 -4.60
CA ALA A 202 2.84 0.01 -3.37
C ALA A 202 1.36 -0.31 -3.28
N HIS A 203 0.48 0.59 -3.71
CA HIS A 203 -0.96 0.37 -3.66
C HIS A 203 -1.46 -0.66 -4.67
N VAL A 204 -0.84 -0.76 -5.83
CA VAL A 204 -1.30 -1.63 -6.93
C VAL A 204 -0.41 -2.84 -7.18
N ALA A 205 0.62 -3.06 -6.36
CA ALA A 205 1.60 -4.12 -6.59
C ALA A 205 0.97 -5.52 -6.77
N GLY A 206 -0.05 -5.86 -5.99
CA GLY A 206 -0.77 -7.12 -6.17
C GLY A 206 -1.55 -7.19 -7.49
N LEU A 207 -2.16 -6.08 -7.91
CA LEU A 207 -2.87 -5.99 -9.19
C LEU A 207 -1.89 -6.09 -10.37
N VAL A 208 -0.71 -5.46 -10.26
CA VAL A 208 0.36 -5.56 -11.25
C VAL A 208 0.88 -7.00 -11.34
N ALA A 209 1.18 -7.63 -10.20
CA ALA A 209 1.64 -9.01 -10.14
C ALA A 209 0.65 -9.99 -10.79
N ALA A 210 -0.64 -9.74 -10.64
CA ALA A 210 -1.71 -10.55 -11.24
C ALA A 210 -2.01 -10.21 -12.71
N GLY A 211 -1.37 -9.20 -13.29
CA GLY A 211 -1.67 -8.71 -14.63
C GLY A 211 -3.06 -8.08 -14.79
N VAL A 212 -3.59 -7.50 -13.69
CA VAL A 212 -4.90 -6.81 -13.62
C VAL A 212 -4.73 -5.28 -13.73
N TYR A 213 -3.53 -4.80 -13.49
CA TYR A 213 -3.13 -3.39 -13.62
C TYR A 213 -1.82 -3.31 -14.42
N PRO A 214 -1.60 -2.28 -15.25
CA PRO A 214 -0.41 -2.19 -16.09
C PRO A 214 0.88 -2.14 -15.24
N SER A 215 1.89 -2.87 -15.69
CA SER A 215 3.21 -2.91 -15.03
C SER A 215 4.01 -1.65 -15.35
N PRO A 216 4.64 -1.01 -14.36
CA PRO A 216 5.57 0.09 -14.57
C PRO A 216 6.97 -0.35 -15.03
N LEU A 217 7.31 -1.63 -14.94
CA LEU A 217 8.69 -2.10 -15.08
C LEU A 217 9.33 -1.85 -16.45
N GLU A 218 8.52 -1.84 -17.51
CA GLU A 218 9.01 -1.55 -18.87
C GLU A 218 9.34 -0.06 -19.06
N HIS A 219 8.91 0.79 -18.14
CA HIS A 219 9.03 2.24 -18.28
C HIS A 219 9.91 2.87 -17.20
N ALA A 220 9.85 2.37 -15.96
CA ALA A 220 10.56 2.94 -14.84
C ALA A 220 12.03 2.53 -14.80
N HIS A 221 12.90 3.42 -14.33
CA HIS A 221 14.29 3.09 -14.02
C HIS A 221 14.39 2.25 -12.75
N VAL A 222 13.57 2.59 -11.74
CA VAL A 222 13.47 1.85 -10.48
C VAL A 222 12.01 1.82 -10.03
N VAL A 223 11.60 0.70 -9.48
CA VAL A 223 10.26 0.51 -8.91
C VAL A 223 10.39 0.07 -7.47
N THR A 224 9.61 0.66 -6.58
CA THR A 224 9.46 0.21 -5.19
C THR A 224 8.04 -0.23 -4.90
N SER A 225 7.90 -1.00 -3.85
CA SER A 225 6.59 -1.33 -3.29
C SER A 225 6.69 -1.64 -1.80
N THR A 226 5.54 -1.60 -1.14
CA THR A 226 5.29 -2.36 0.09
C THR A 226 4.88 -3.78 -0.24
N THR A 227 4.95 -4.68 0.75
CA THR A 227 4.55 -6.08 0.57
C THR A 227 3.19 -6.43 1.18
N HIS A 228 2.58 -5.52 1.95
CA HIS A 228 1.43 -5.79 2.83
C HIS A 228 0.08 -5.19 2.41
N LYS A 229 -0.03 -4.58 1.23
CA LYS A 229 -1.28 -4.01 0.71
C LYS A 229 -1.99 -5.00 -0.22
N THR A 230 -2.18 -4.65 -1.50
CA THR A 230 -2.75 -5.58 -2.48
C THR A 230 -1.89 -6.83 -2.69
N LEU A 231 -0.58 -6.78 -2.44
CA LEU A 231 0.31 -7.94 -2.53
C LEU A 231 0.12 -8.96 -1.40
N ARG A 232 -0.58 -8.60 -0.32
CA ARG A 232 -1.05 -9.48 0.76
C ARG A 232 0.05 -10.22 1.52
N GLY A 233 1.25 -9.63 1.61
CA GLY A 233 2.39 -10.20 2.34
C GLY A 233 2.62 -9.57 3.71
N PRO A 234 3.77 -9.86 4.34
CA PRO A 234 4.16 -9.24 5.59
C PRO A 234 4.45 -7.75 5.41
N ARG A 235 4.45 -6.98 6.49
CA ARG A 235 4.84 -5.57 6.45
C ARG A 235 6.33 -5.45 6.12
N GLY A 236 6.63 -4.77 5.02
CA GLY A 236 7.99 -4.58 4.53
C GLY A 236 8.00 -3.79 3.23
N GLY A 237 9.19 -3.58 2.66
CA GLY A 237 9.42 -2.93 1.39
C GLY A 237 10.26 -3.78 0.44
N ILE A 238 10.22 -3.44 -0.84
CA ILE A 238 11.02 -4.05 -1.91
C ILE A 238 11.48 -2.98 -2.88
N ILE A 239 12.61 -3.25 -3.56
CA ILE A 239 13.10 -2.47 -4.69
C ILE A 239 13.33 -3.45 -5.84
N ILE A 240 12.81 -3.14 -7.02
CA ILE A 240 12.98 -3.93 -8.23
C ILE A 240 13.31 -3.02 -9.42
N ALA A 241 13.99 -3.59 -10.41
CA ALA A 241 14.25 -2.91 -11.67
C ALA A 241 14.33 -3.91 -12.82
N LYS A 242 14.12 -3.41 -14.04
CA LYS A 242 14.28 -4.17 -15.28
C LYS A 242 15.21 -3.39 -16.22
N GLY A 243 16.17 -4.08 -16.82
CA GLY A 243 17.16 -3.45 -17.68
C GLY A 243 18.12 -2.50 -16.95
N ALA A 244 18.26 -2.62 -15.62
CA ALA A 244 19.19 -1.82 -14.84
C ALA A 244 20.64 -2.24 -15.15
N ASP A 245 21.51 -1.26 -15.37
CA ASP A 245 22.93 -1.51 -15.52
C ASP A 245 23.59 -1.87 -14.18
N GLU A 246 24.83 -2.36 -14.24
CA GLU A 246 25.57 -2.78 -13.05
C GLU A 246 25.81 -1.64 -12.06
N ASP A 247 25.98 -0.39 -12.52
CA ASP A 247 26.21 0.78 -11.68
C ASP A 247 24.96 1.11 -10.84
N LEU A 248 23.78 1.12 -11.48
CA LEU A 248 22.51 1.33 -10.80
C LEU A 248 22.25 0.23 -9.76
N VAL A 249 22.43 -1.05 -10.14
CA VAL A 249 22.28 -2.19 -9.21
C VAL A 249 23.21 -2.04 -8.01
N LYS A 250 24.48 -1.72 -8.25
CA LYS A 250 25.47 -1.52 -7.19
C LYS A 250 25.09 -0.38 -6.24
N LYS A 251 24.64 0.75 -6.80
CA LYS A 251 24.16 1.89 -5.99
C LYS A 251 22.96 1.51 -5.12
N LEU A 252 21.96 0.84 -5.69
CA LEU A 252 20.77 0.40 -4.95
C LEU A 252 21.11 -0.61 -3.85
N GLN A 253 21.99 -1.56 -4.11
CA GLN A 253 22.42 -2.52 -3.09
C GLN A 253 23.23 -1.86 -1.96
N SER A 254 24.22 -1.06 -2.33
CA SER A 254 25.10 -0.44 -1.33
C SER A 254 24.40 0.60 -0.46
N ILE A 255 23.38 1.28 -1.00
CA ILE A 255 22.63 2.24 -0.20
C ILE A 255 21.65 1.55 0.78
N VAL A 256 21.06 0.40 0.43
CA VAL A 256 20.26 -0.36 1.38
C VAL A 256 21.16 -0.90 2.48
N PHE A 257 22.21 -1.62 2.14
CA PHE A 257 23.22 -2.08 3.08
C PHE A 257 24.63 -1.83 2.51
N PRO A 258 25.51 -1.16 3.26
CA PRO A 258 25.37 -0.63 4.62
C PRO A 258 24.84 0.81 4.73
N GLY A 259 24.33 1.40 3.64
CA GLY A 259 24.05 2.84 3.56
C GLY A 259 23.00 3.36 4.54
N ILE A 260 21.84 2.70 4.64
CA ILE A 260 20.73 3.16 5.50
C ILE A 260 20.18 2.08 6.44
N GLN A 261 20.53 0.81 6.24
CA GLN A 261 20.16 -0.31 7.10
C GLN A 261 21.38 -1.11 7.53
N GLY A 262 21.27 -1.80 8.69
CA GLY A 262 22.17 -2.82 9.16
C GLY A 262 21.61 -4.22 8.91
N GLY A 263 21.48 -5.05 9.97
CA GLY A 263 20.96 -6.41 9.88
C GLY A 263 19.55 -6.47 9.33
N PRO A 264 19.32 -7.24 8.26
CA PRO A 264 17.99 -7.42 7.68
C PRO A 264 17.08 -8.23 8.60
N LEU A 265 15.77 -8.05 8.47
CA LEU A 265 14.75 -8.78 9.22
C LEU A 265 14.48 -10.13 8.54
N MET A 266 15.28 -11.15 8.87
CA MET A 266 15.25 -12.44 8.16
C MET A 266 13.89 -13.16 8.29
N HIS A 267 13.21 -13.03 9.42
CA HIS A 267 11.87 -13.55 9.63
C HIS A 267 10.82 -12.86 8.74
N VAL A 268 10.94 -11.55 8.50
CA VAL A 268 10.08 -10.82 7.55
C VAL A 268 10.40 -11.21 6.11
N ILE A 269 11.69 -11.38 5.77
CA ILE A 269 12.11 -11.84 4.43
C ILE A 269 11.57 -13.24 4.14
N ALA A 270 11.56 -14.15 5.13
CA ALA A 270 10.91 -15.45 5.01
C ALA A 270 9.40 -15.30 4.75
N GLY A 271 8.72 -14.42 5.47
CA GLY A 271 7.31 -14.07 5.20
C GLY A 271 7.10 -13.51 3.79
N LYS A 272 8.02 -12.67 3.29
CA LYS A 272 7.98 -12.20 1.88
C LYS A 272 8.13 -13.37 0.90
N ALA A 273 9.04 -14.30 1.16
CA ALA A 273 9.23 -15.50 0.31
C ALA A 273 7.95 -16.34 0.22
N VAL A 274 7.22 -16.51 1.33
CA VAL A 274 5.92 -17.19 1.34
C VAL A 274 4.90 -16.43 0.53
N ALA A 275 4.72 -15.13 0.80
CA ALA A 275 3.73 -14.30 0.12
C ALA A 275 3.97 -14.21 -1.40
N PHE A 276 5.23 -14.15 -1.85
CA PHE A 276 5.55 -14.14 -3.28
C PHE A 276 5.26 -15.50 -3.93
N LYS A 277 5.42 -16.60 -3.20
CA LYS A 277 5.00 -17.93 -3.68
C LYS A 277 3.48 -17.98 -3.86
N GLU A 278 2.71 -17.50 -2.88
CA GLU A 278 1.26 -17.41 -2.98
C GLU A 278 0.82 -16.52 -4.15
N ALA A 279 1.51 -15.39 -4.37
CA ALA A 279 1.22 -14.47 -5.47
C ALA A 279 1.52 -15.04 -6.86
N LEU A 280 2.38 -16.04 -6.97
CA LEU A 280 2.66 -16.78 -8.22
C LEU A 280 1.57 -17.82 -8.56
N GLU A 281 0.71 -18.19 -7.59
CA GLU A 281 -0.34 -19.17 -7.81
C GLU A 281 -1.52 -18.58 -8.62
N PRO A 282 -2.18 -19.36 -9.49
CA PRO A 282 -3.32 -18.89 -10.30
C PRO A 282 -4.47 -18.29 -9.48
N ALA A 283 -4.67 -18.79 -8.26
CA ALA A 283 -5.69 -18.30 -7.34
C ALA A 283 -5.50 -16.82 -6.97
N PHE A 284 -4.25 -16.34 -6.94
CA PHE A 284 -3.96 -14.95 -6.65
C PHE A 284 -4.48 -14.00 -7.75
N ARG A 285 -4.42 -14.43 -9.02
CA ARG A 285 -5.00 -13.65 -10.12
C ARG A 285 -6.52 -13.55 -9.99
N THR A 286 -7.19 -14.65 -9.67
CA THR A 286 -8.63 -14.66 -9.43
C THR A 286 -9.01 -13.73 -8.27
N TYR A 287 -8.24 -13.78 -7.19
CA TYR A 287 -8.40 -12.87 -6.05
C TYR A 287 -8.29 -11.39 -6.46
N GLN A 288 -7.25 -11.01 -7.20
CA GLN A 288 -7.06 -9.62 -7.63
C GLN A 288 -8.14 -9.14 -8.60
N GLN A 289 -8.62 -10.00 -9.47
CA GLN A 289 -9.78 -9.69 -10.33
C GLN A 289 -11.03 -9.42 -9.48
N GLN A 290 -11.25 -10.22 -8.44
CA GLN A 290 -12.36 -10.02 -7.51
C GLN A 290 -12.21 -8.72 -6.71
N VAL A 291 -10.99 -8.36 -6.30
CA VAL A 291 -10.73 -7.07 -5.64
C VAL A 291 -11.22 -5.88 -6.47
N VAL A 292 -10.92 -5.87 -7.78
CA VAL A 292 -11.36 -4.79 -8.68
C VAL A 292 -12.87 -4.80 -8.89
N LYS A 293 -13.49 -5.97 -9.09
CA LYS A 293 -14.95 -6.08 -9.25
C LYS A 293 -15.68 -5.58 -8.01
N ASN A 294 -15.20 -5.95 -6.84
CA ASN A 294 -15.73 -5.50 -5.56
C ASN A 294 -15.64 -3.97 -5.39
N ALA A 295 -14.50 -3.38 -5.77
CA ALA A 295 -14.32 -1.93 -5.74
C ALA A 295 -15.28 -1.21 -6.70
N GLN A 296 -15.45 -1.73 -7.90
CA GLN A 296 -16.39 -1.18 -8.89
C GLN A 296 -17.84 -1.29 -8.43
N ALA A 297 -18.26 -2.44 -7.87
CA ALA A 297 -19.59 -2.63 -7.34
C ALA A 297 -19.89 -1.63 -6.20
N MET A 298 -18.95 -1.46 -5.27
CA MET A 298 -19.05 -0.48 -4.17
C MET A 298 -19.13 0.96 -4.69
N ALA A 299 -18.24 1.36 -5.61
CA ALA A 299 -18.22 2.70 -6.17
C ALA A 299 -19.53 3.04 -6.92
N ASN A 300 -20.01 2.12 -7.77
CA ASN A 300 -21.24 2.29 -8.51
C ASN A 300 -22.47 2.42 -7.59
N THR A 301 -22.51 1.65 -6.51
CA THR A 301 -23.59 1.72 -5.51
C THR A 301 -23.56 3.06 -4.77
N LEU A 302 -22.41 3.54 -4.35
CA LEU A 302 -22.28 4.85 -3.71
C LEU A 302 -22.69 5.98 -4.65
N ILE A 303 -22.33 5.90 -5.95
CA ILE A 303 -22.78 6.87 -6.96
C ILE A 303 -24.30 6.83 -7.10
N ALA A 304 -24.91 5.64 -7.17
CA ALA A 304 -26.37 5.49 -7.23
C ALA A 304 -27.08 6.03 -5.99
N ARG A 305 -26.39 6.04 -4.81
CA ARG A 305 -26.86 6.64 -3.56
C ARG A 305 -26.60 8.17 -3.49
N GLY A 306 -26.08 8.79 -4.55
CA GLY A 306 -25.84 10.23 -4.64
C GLY A 306 -24.54 10.72 -4.02
N TYR A 307 -23.58 9.80 -3.79
CA TYR A 307 -22.23 10.18 -3.38
C TYR A 307 -21.33 10.37 -4.59
N LYS A 308 -20.50 11.40 -4.55
CA LYS A 308 -19.51 11.68 -5.58
C LYS A 308 -18.25 10.82 -5.32
N ILE A 309 -17.83 10.08 -6.32
CA ILE A 309 -16.54 9.41 -6.33
C ILE A 309 -15.56 10.26 -7.15
N VAL A 310 -14.42 10.61 -6.56
CA VAL A 310 -13.36 11.36 -7.27
C VAL A 310 -12.95 10.57 -8.52
N SER A 311 -12.76 11.26 -9.65
CA SER A 311 -12.52 10.66 -10.98
C SER A 311 -13.67 9.80 -11.55
N GLY A 312 -14.88 9.91 -10.99
CA GLY A 312 -16.09 9.27 -11.55
C GLY A 312 -16.22 7.78 -11.30
N GLY A 313 -15.33 7.17 -10.52
CA GLY A 313 -15.33 5.72 -10.23
C GLY A 313 -13.96 5.16 -9.95
N THR A 314 -13.78 3.84 -10.15
CA THR A 314 -12.49 3.19 -9.93
C THR A 314 -12.14 2.16 -10.99
N GLN A 315 -10.85 2.06 -11.30
CA GLN A 315 -10.23 1.05 -12.16
C GLN A 315 -9.25 0.15 -11.38
N ASN A 316 -9.18 0.32 -10.06
CA ASN A 316 -8.30 -0.47 -9.21
C ASN A 316 -9.02 -0.92 -7.91
N HIS A 317 -8.31 -1.07 -6.81
CA HIS A 317 -8.80 -1.61 -5.55
C HIS A 317 -9.39 -0.56 -4.59
N LEU A 318 -9.28 0.71 -4.90
CA LEU A 318 -9.69 1.80 -4.00
C LEU A 318 -10.58 2.83 -4.70
N MET A 319 -11.30 3.59 -3.91
CA MET A 319 -12.05 4.77 -4.32
C MET A 319 -11.94 5.86 -3.28
N LEU A 320 -12.12 7.10 -3.71
CA LEU A 320 -12.14 8.28 -2.86
C LEU A 320 -13.53 8.90 -2.93
N VAL A 321 -14.26 8.85 -1.82
CA VAL A 321 -15.60 9.43 -1.69
C VAL A 321 -15.45 10.90 -1.37
N ASP A 322 -16.01 11.78 -2.21
CA ASP A 322 -16.04 13.23 -2.03
C ASP A 322 -17.32 13.66 -1.33
N MET A 323 -17.17 14.24 -0.16
CA MET A 323 -18.26 14.76 0.67
C MET A 323 -18.24 16.31 0.78
N ILE A 324 -17.56 17.01 -0.15
CA ILE A 324 -17.64 18.47 -0.22
C ILE A 324 -19.12 18.86 -0.43
N GLY A 325 -19.61 19.80 0.38
CA GLY A 325 -21.01 20.23 0.38
C GLY A 325 -21.98 19.37 1.20
N LYS A 326 -21.49 18.27 1.79
CA LYS A 326 -22.24 17.51 2.80
C LYS A 326 -21.98 18.09 4.19
N ASP A 327 -22.96 17.97 5.09
CA ASP A 327 -22.84 18.44 6.48
C ASP A 327 -21.85 17.62 7.29
N VAL A 328 -21.63 16.34 6.92
CA VAL A 328 -20.69 15.44 7.57
C VAL A 328 -19.26 15.68 7.09
N SER A 329 -18.30 15.77 8.02
CA SER A 329 -16.87 15.81 7.68
C SER A 329 -16.29 14.39 7.53
N GLY A 330 -15.11 14.29 6.92
CA GLY A 330 -14.37 13.00 6.85
C GLY A 330 -14.11 12.42 8.24
N LYS A 331 -13.76 13.27 9.22
CA LYS A 331 -13.55 12.88 10.62
C LYS A 331 -14.82 12.32 11.28
N ASP A 332 -15.94 12.98 11.09
CA ASP A 332 -17.19 12.54 11.70
C ASP A 332 -17.72 11.28 11.03
N ALA A 333 -17.58 11.16 9.71
CA ALA A 333 -17.91 9.98 8.94
C ALA A 333 -17.07 8.77 9.35
N GLU A 334 -15.74 8.94 9.50
CA GLU A 334 -14.83 7.89 10.02
C GLU A 334 -15.28 7.41 11.40
N ALA A 335 -15.64 8.33 12.30
CA ALA A 335 -16.10 8.00 13.65
C ALA A 335 -17.46 7.28 13.66
N ALA A 336 -18.43 7.73 12.85
CA ALA A 336 -19.75 7.11 12.75
C ALA A 336 -19.68 5.69 12.16
N LEU A 337 -18.92 5.51 11.08
CA LEU A 337 -18.67 4.21 10.46
C LEU A 337 -17.95 3.25 11.41
N GLY A 338 -16.97 3.75 12.18
CA GLY A 338 -16.28 2.96 13.20
C GLY A 338 -17.23 2.40 14.27
N LYS A 339 -18.23 3.18 14.71
CA LYS A 339 -19.28 2.71 15.62
C LYS A 339 -20.18 1.63 14.98
N ALA A 340 -20.30 1.65 13.66
CA ALA A 340 -21.04 0.65 12.89
C ALA A 340 -20.19 -0.56 12.49
N HIS A 341 -18.97 -0.72 13.06
CA HIS A 341 -18.02 -1.78 12.75
C HIS A 341 -17.51 -1.77 11.29
N ILE A 342 -17.46 -0.59 10.68
CA ILE A 342 -16.88 -0.37 9.36
C ILE A 342 -15.63 0.51 9.53
N THR A 343 -14.46 -0.09 9.35
CA THR A 343 -13.17 0.59 9.51
C THR A 343 -12.75 1.23 8.19
N VAL A 344 -12.62 2.54 8.20
CA VAL A 344 -12.22 3.37 7.05
C VAL A 344 -11.18 4.40 7.48
N ASN A 345 -10.62 5.16 6.55
CA ASN A 345 -9.86 6.35 6.91
C ASN A 345 -10.42 7.61 6.22
N LYS A 346 -10.47 8.71 6.98
CA LYS A 346 -10.68 10.03 6.39
C LYS A 346 -9.53 10.37 5.44
N ASN A 347 -9.84 11.09 4.38
CA ASN A 347 -8.86 11.48 3.38
C ASN A 347 -9.23 12.85 2.79
N SER A 348 -8.22 13.69 2.53
CA SER A 348 -8.46 14.90 1.75
C SER A 348 -8.89 14.53 0.33
N VAL A 349 -9.76 15.34 -0.24
CA VAL A 349 -10.15 15.26 -1.65
C VAL A 349 -9.54 16.45 -2.40
N PRO A 350 -9.41 16.40 -3.74
CA PRO A 350 -8.94 17.55 -4.50
C PRO A 350 -9.77 18.81 -4.17
N ASN A 351 -9.09 19.94 -3.96
CA ASN A 351 -9.70 21.22 -3.58
C ASN A 351 -10.48 21.18 -2.24
N ASP A 352 -10.06 20.32 -1.31
CA ASP A 352 -10.70 20.16 -0.01
C ASP A 352 -10.70 21.49 0.79
N PRO A 353 -11.89 22.04 1.15
CA PRO A 353 -11.97 23.28 1.92
C PRO A 353 -11.64 23.09 3.41
N ARG A 354 -11.62 21.84 3.91
CA ARG A 354 -11.34 21.51 5.30
C ARG A 354 -9.86 21.23 5.52
N SER A 355 -9.41 21.39 6.76
CA SER A 355 -8.02 21.08 7.13
C SER A 355 -7.70 19.59 6.97
N PRO A 356 -6.43 19.20 6.80
CA PRO A 356 -6.01 17.78 6.70
C PRO A 356 -6.37 16.93 7.92
N PHE A 357 -6.67 17.53 9.07
CA PHE A 357 -7.09 16.83 10.30
C PHE A 357 -8.59 16.51 10.33
N VAL A 358 -9.38 17.20 9.51
CA VAL A 358 -10.85 17.07 9.43
C VAL A 358 -11.25 16.38 8.13
N THR A 359 -10.79 16.88 7.00
CA THR A 359 -11.02 16.43 5.62
C THR A 359 -12.48 16.45 5.17
N SER A 360 -12.70 16.34 3.86
CA SER A 360 -14.03 16.23 3.27
C SER A 360 -14.22 14.94 2.49
N GLY A 361 -13.40 13.92 2.75
CA GLY A 361 -13.52 12.64 2.06
C GLY A 361 -13.20 11.44 2.91
N LEU A 362 -13.54 10.28 2.33
CA LEU A 362 -13.18 8.95 2.82
C LEU A 362 -12.47 8.19 1.72
N ARG A 363 -11.38 7.49 2.08
CA ARG A 363 -10.76 6.50 1.21
C ARG A 363 -11.25 5.12 1.61
N LEU A 364 -11.78 4.37 0.62
CA LEU A 364 -12.26 3.01 0.77
C LEU A 364 -11.48 2.09 -0.16
N GLY A 365 -11.23 0.85 0.28
CA GLY A 365 -10.57 -0.17 -0.53
C GLY A 365 -11.07 -1.57 -0.21
N THR A 366 -10.95 -2.48 -1.15
CA THR A 366 -11.56 -3.81 -1.10
C THR A 366 -10.61 -4.99 -0.92
N PRO A 367 -9.26 -4.83 -0.76
CA PRO A 367 -8.38 -6.00 -0.62
C PRO A 367 -8.72 -6.88 0.58
N ALA A 368 -8.93 -6.29 1.77
CA ALA A 368 -9.17 -7.03 3.01
C ALA A 368 -10.51 -7.78 2.97
N VAL A 369 -11.61 -7.13 2.55
CA VAL A 369 -12.92 -7.78 2.43
C VAL A 369 -12.90 -8.89 1.38
N THR A 370 -12.16 -8.71 0.28
CA THR A 370 -12.02 -9.76 -0.74
C THR A 370 -11.21 -10.94 -0.20
N THR A 371 -10.19 -10.70 0.63
CA THR A 371 -9.46 -11.78 1.32
C THR A 371 -10.37 -12.57 2.26
N ARG A 372 -11.35 -11.92 2.90
CA ARG A 372 -12.39 -12.60 3.70
C ARG A 372 -13.35 -13.45 2.87
N GLY A 373 -13.46 -13.20 1.56
CA GLY A 373 -14.36 -13.94 0.67
C GLY A 373 -15.56 -13.15 0.15
N TYR A 374 -15.62 -11.83 0.37
CA TYR A 374 -16.70 -10.98 -0.18
C TYR A 374 -16.67 -10.96 -1.69
N VAL A 375 -17.87 -10.98 -2.26
CA VAL A 375 -18.14 -10.83 -3.71
C VAL A 375 -18.91 -9.53 -3.97
N GLU A 376 -19.22 -9.26 -5.24
CA GLU A 376 -19.84 -8.00 -5.67
C GLU A 376 -21.12 -7.66 -4.89
N GLN A 377 -21.99 -8.65 -4.63
CA GLN A 377 -23.26 -8.41 -3.91
C GLN A 377 -23.01 -7.99 -2.45
N ASP A 378 -22.03 -8.62 -1.77
CA ASP A 378 -21.65 -8.24 -0.41
C ASP A 378 -21.14 -6.78 -0.36
N CYS A 379 -20.42 -6.36 -1.40
CA CYS A 379 -19.91 -5.00 -1.54
C CYS A 379 -21.00 -3.98 -1.89
N VAL A 380 -22.06 -4.39 -2.62
CA VAL A 380 -23.26 -3.58 -2.85
C VAL A 380 -24.00 -3.36 -1.50
N ASP A 381 -24.20 -4.42 -0.73
CA ASP A 381 -24.86 -4.33 0.57
C ASP A 381 -24.06 -3.42 1.52
N LEU A 382 -22.73 -3.62 1.57
CA LEU A 382 -21.82 -2.82 2.38
C LEU A 382 -21.85 -1.33 1.98
N ALA A 383 -21.85 -1.02 0.69
CA ALA A 383 -21.94 0.34 0.20
C ALA A 383 -23.28 1.02 0.57
N ASN A 384 -24.39 0.26 0.58
CA ASN A 384 -25.68 0.77 1.08
C ASN A 384 -25.61 1.06 2.58
N TRP A 385 -25.02 0.17 3.39
CA TRP A 385 -24.84 0.42 4.83
C TRP A 385 -23.94 1.63 5.11
N ILE A 386 -22.87 1.81 4.35
CA ILE A 386 -22.04 3.02 4.42
C ILE A 386 -22.88 4.26 4.14
N ALA A 387 -23.66 4.26 3.05
CA ALA A 387 -24.51 5.38 2.70
C ALA A 387 -25.58 5.67 3.79
N ASP A 388 -26.21 4.64 4.36
CA ASP A 388 -27.18 4.79 5.46
C ASP A 388 -26.57 5.51 6.66
N VAL A 389 -25.34 5.13 7.06
CA VAL A 389 -24.63 5.78 8.18
C VAL A 389 -24.22 7.22 7.81
N LEU A 390 -23.76 7.45 6.59
CA LEU A 390 -23.38 8.79 6.13
C LEU A 390 -24.57 9.74 5.97
N ASP A 391 -25.74 9.22 5.63
CA ASP A 391 -27.00 10.00 5.54
C ASP A 391 -27.56 10.36 6.93
N ALA A 392 -27.23 9.57 7.96
CA ALA A 392 -27.68 9.77 9.35
C ALA A 392 -26.56 9.50 10.39
N PRO A 393 -25.45 10.28 10.37
CA PRO A 393 -24.22 9.93 11.11
C PRO A 393 -24.35 10.07 12.64
N ASN A 394 -25.41 10.71 13.12
CA ASN A 394 -25.72 10.92 14.54
C ASN A 394 -26.95 10.11 15.00
N ASP A 395 -27.53 9.27 14.15
CA ASP A 395 -28.67 8.41 14.51
C ASP A 395 -28.18 7.07 15.05
N ASP A 396 -28.22 6.93 16.37
CA ASP A 396 -27.76 5.73 17.05
C ASP A 396 -28.57 4.46 16.63
N ALA A 397 -29.85 4.60 16.23
CA ALA A 397 -30.65 3.46 15.77
C ALA A 397 -30.18 2.97 14.38
N VAL A 398 -29.85 3.89 13.46
CA VAL A 398 -29.28 3.56 12.16
C VAL A 398 -27.91 2.91 12.34
N ILE A 399 -27.04 3.49 13.17
CA ILE A 399 -25.70 2.95 13.45
C ILE A 399 -25.79 1.55 14.05
N ALA A 400 -26.69 1.32 15.02
CA ALA A 400 -26.88 0.02 15.65
C ALA A 400 -27.38 -1.03 14.63
N ARG A 401 -28.38 -0.68 13.82
CA ARG A 401 -28.89 -1.57 12.75
C ARG A 401 -27.79 -1.98 11.78
N VAL A 402 -26.98 -1.01 11.33
CA VAL A 402 -25.88 -1.29 10.39
C VAL A 402 -24.81 -2.15 11.08
N ARG A 403 -24.43 -1.85 12.30
CA ARG A 403 -23.47 -2.66 13.08
C ARG A 403 -23.92 -4.12 13.18
N ASP A 404 -25.19 -4.36 13.47
CA ASP A 404 -25.73 -5.72 13.60
C ASP A 404 -25.68 -6.46 12.25
N ALA A 405 -25.98 -5.76 11.14
CA ALA A 405 -25.88 -6.30 9.78
C ALA A 405 -24.42 -6.62 9.40
N VAL A 406 -23.49 -5.71 9.68
CA VAL A 406 -22.03 -5.90 9.47
C VAL A 406 -21.53 -7.09 10.26
N SER A 407 -21.87 -7.17 11.57
CA SER A 407 -21.46 -8.28 12.43
C SER A 407 -22.03 -9.62 11.94
N ALA A 408 -23.27 -9.64 11.43
CA ALA A 408 -23.86 -10.84 10.84
C ALA A 408 -23.12 -11.25 9.54
N GLN A 409 -22.71 -10.28 8.73
CA GLN A 409 -21.95 -10.53 7.50
C GLN A 409 -20.52 -11.04 7.83
N CYS A 410 -19.85 -10.43 8.80
CA CYS A 410 -18.53 -10.85 9.26
C CYS A 410 -18.50 -12.32 9.72
N ARG A 411 -19.55 -12.79 10.44
CA ARG A 411 -19.66 -14.19 10.85
C ARG A 411 -19.77 -15.20 9.70
N LYS A 412 -20.24 -14.77 8.51
CA LYS A 412 -20.25 -15.64 7.32
C LYS A 412 -18.86 -15.82 6.72
N TYR A 413 -17.99 -14.86 6.94
CA TYR A 413 -16.65 -14.78 6.35
C TYR A 413 -15.61 -14.52 7.46
N PRO A 414 -15.30 -15.50 8.31
CA PRO A 414 -14.30 -15.33 9.36
C PRO A 414 -12.91 -15.06 8.75
N VAL A 415 -12.07 -14.34 9.47
CA VAL A 415 -10.69 -14.04 9.06
C VAL A 415 -9.76 -15.15 9.48
N TYR A 416 -9.91 -15.62 10.73
CA TYR A 416 -8.97 -16.56 11.36
C TYR A 416 -9.55 -17.96 11.54
N GLY A 417 -10.82 -18.18 11.18
CA GLY A 417 -11.47 -19.47 11.01
C GLY A 417 -12.01 -20.09 12.24
#